data_9249a6353389ab051f20bfdd3611494c
#
_entry.id   9249a6353389ab051f20bfdd3611494c
#
_cell.length_a   1.000
_cell.length_b   1.000
_cell.length_c   1.000
_cell.angle_alpha   90.00
_cell.angle_beta   90.00
_cell.angle_gamma   90.00
#
_symmetry.space_group_name_H-M   'P 1'
#
loop_
_entity.id
_entity.type
_entity.pdbx_description
1 polymer ?
#
loop_
_entity_poly.entity_id
_entity_poly.type
_entity_poly.pdbx_seq_one_letter_code
_entity_poly.pdbx_strand_id
1 'polypeptide(L)'
;RVTSELESNYDTIVKDYNNFNYQYQDRLGRFKIDTLFKKWKGLYEFSLQVDKKNVFLGSTVKSRKKNFGYYELEVDNKIIWDGIILATKANLFKKFNQTYVGRKYFSNTLSLLKSYKEVITVSIARFPSNRIIPIHKGNRELVRIHYGIDVPDGDIAFTVKGEEKKWENGKVFAFNDFYEHGGWNNTNSDRIILIVDLDRKMILNGV
;
A
#
# COMPACT_ATOMS: atom_id res chain seq x y z
N ARG A 1 11.71 -4.96 -14.62
CA ARG A 1 12.45 -5.88 -13.71
C ARG A 1 11.62 -6.12 -12.44
N VAL A 2 11.33 -5.11 -11.60
CA VAL A 2 10.49 -5.28 -10.38
C VAL A 2 9.10 -5.80 -10.71
N THR A 3 8.46 -5.30 -11.77
CA THR A 3 7.11 -5.70 -12.20
C THR A 3 7.07 -7.16 -12.62
N SER A 4 8.01 -7.59 -13.47
CA SER A 4 8.11 -8.99 -13.91
C SER A 4 8.39 -9.93 -12.74
N GLU A 5 9.21 -9.53 -11.78
CA GLU A 5 9.48 -10.30 -10.56
C GLU A 5 8.20 -10.54 -9.75
N LEU A 6 7.39 -9.49 -9.58
CA LEU A 6 6.11 -9.61 -8.88
C LEU A 6 5.13 -10.51 -9.61
N GLU A 7 4.95 -10.31 -10.93
CA GLU A 7 3.99 -11.10 -11.71
C GLU A 7 4.36 -12.58 -11.80
N SER A 8 5.65 -12.90 -11.85
CA SER A 8 6.13 -14.29 -11.90
C SER A 8 6.03 -15.03 -10.55
N ASN A 9 5.75 -14.32 -9.45
CA ASN A 9 5.75 -14.88 -8.10
C ASN A 9 4.40 -14.75 -7.37
N TYR A 10 3.29 -14.76 -8.11
CA TYR A 10 1.94 -14.55 -7.56
C TYR A 10 1.63 -15.49 -6.40
N ASP A 11 1.81 -16.79 -6.58
CA ASP A 11 1.48 -17.79 -5.55
C ASP A 11 2.26 -17.58 -4.25
N THR A 12 3.52 -17.15 -4.36
CA THR A 12 4.37 -16.84 -3.20
C THR A 12 3.82 -15.66 -2.41
N ILE A 13 3.42 -14.60 -3.11
CA ILE A 13 2.91 -13.36 -2.51
C ILE A 13 1.53 -13.61 -1.88
N VAL A 14 0.65 -14.32 -2.58
CA VAL A 14 -0.68 -14.70 -2.07
C VAL A 14 -0.56 -15.63 -0.85
N LYS A 15 0.37 -16.56 -0.85
CA LYS A 15 0.62 -17.43 0.30
C LYS A 15 1.06 -16.65 1.53
N ASP A 16 1.97 -15.69 1.38
CA ASP A 16 2.40 -14.81 2.47
C ASP A 16 1.19 -14.00 2.98
N TYR A 17 0.37 -13.44 2.09
CA TYR A 17 -0.83 -12.68 2.44
C TYR A 17 -1.86 -13.56 3.17
N ASN A 18 -2.17 -14.74 2.68
CA ASN A 18 -3.14 -15.64 3.29
C ASN A 18 -2.73 -16.07 4.70
N ASN A 19 -1.45 -16.33 4.92
CA ASN A 19 -0.91 -16.62 6.26
C ASN A 19 -1.10 -15.44 7.22
N PHE A 20 -0.91 -14.22 6.73
CA PHE A 20 -1.15 -13.00 7.48
C PHE A 20 -2.64 -12.79 7.74
N ASN A 21 -3.46 -12.87 6.71
CA ASN A 21 -4.90 -12.61 6.75
C ASN A 21 -5.64 -13.54 7.71
N TYR A 22 -5.33 -14.85 7.66
CA TYR A 22 -5.92 -15.85 8.57
C TYR A 22 -5.71 -15.50 10.05
N GLN A 23 -4.58 -14.89 10.40
CA GLN A 23 -4.24 -14.60 11.80
C GLN A 23 -4.73 -13.22 12.27
N TYR A 24 -4.92 -12.28 11.37
CA TYR A 24 -5.05 -10.85 11.72
C TYR A 24 -6.22 -10.11 11.10
N GLN A 25 -7.10 -10.77 10.37
CA GLN A 25 -8.40 -10.17 10.05
C GLN A 25 -9.41 -10.41 11.17
N ASP A 26 -10.12 -9.35 11.56
CA ASP A 26 -11.28 -9.48 12.41
C ASP A 26 -12.50 -9.87 11.56
N ARG A 27 -13.63 -10.19 12.27
CA ARG A 27 -14.91 -10.55 11.64
C ARG A 27 -15.49 -9.45 10.74
N LEU A 28 -14.91 -8.25 10.74
CA LEU A 28 -15.29 -7.10 9.95
C LEU A 28 -14.27 -6.80 8.84
N GLY A 29 -13.34 -7.71 8.57
CA GLY A 29 -12.31 -7.54 7.55
C GLY A 29 -11.23 -6.50 7.89
N ARG A 30 -11.17 -6.00 9.13
CA ARG A 30 -10.17 -5.02 9.54
C ARG A 30 -8.90 -5.72 10.02
N PHE A 31 -7.74 -5.13 9.71
CA PHE A 31 -6.48 -5.63 10.26
C PHE A 31 -6.46 -5.47 11.79
N LYS A 32 -6.50 -6.59 12.52
CA LYS A 32 -6.39 -6.62 13.99
C LYS A 32 -4.96 -6.41 14.44
N ILE A 33 -4.51 -5.18 14.41
CA ILE A 33 -3.13 -4.85 14.81
C ILE A 33 -3.03 -4.61 16.33
N ASP A 34 -4.12 -4.23 16.98
CA ASP A 34 -4.12 -3.86 18.40
C ASP A 34 -3.76 -5.01 19.37
N THR A 35 -3.97 -6.27 19.01
CA THR A 35 -3.71 -7.41 19.88
C THR A 35 -2.26 -7.87 19.90
N LEU A 36 -1.50 -7.61 18.85
CA LEU A 36 -0.11 -8.04 18.73
C LEU A 36 0.88 -7.13 19.43
N PHE A 37 0.53 -5.89 19.67
CA PHE A 37 1.50 -4.83 19.83
C PHE A 37 1.47 -4.08 21.15
N LYS A 38 0.76 -4.58 22.13
CA LYS A 38 0.87 -4.04 23.51
C LYS A 38 2.28 -4.10 24.13
N LYS A 39 3.23 -4.79 23.49
CA LYS A 39 4.59 -5.02 24.04
C LYS A 39 5.73 -4.21 23.41
N TRP A 40 5.53 -3.46 22.33
CA TRP A 40 6.62 -2.73 21.68
C TRP A 40 6.33 -1.23 21.61
N LYS A 41 6.82 -0.50 22.59
CA LYS A 41 6.94 0.98 22.51
C LYS A 41 8.23 1.31 21.75
N GLY A 42 8.09 2.06 20.67
CA GLY A 42 9.20 2.77 20.05
C GLY A 42 9.63 2.28 18.68
N LEU A 43 9.85 3.23 17.83
CA LEU A 43 10.57 3.29 16.55
C LEU A 43 9.71 3.34 15.29
N TYR A 44 9.79 4.50 14.66
CA TYR A 44 9.40 4.96 13.33
C TYR A 44 8.06 5.67 13.21
N GLU A 45 8.08 6.98 13.45
CA GLU A 45 7.12 7.91 12.87
C GLU A 45 7.43 8.12 11.38
N PHE A 46 6.58 7.61 10.52
CA PHE A 46 6.54 8.01 9.12
C PHE A 46 5.44 9.03 8.90
N SER A 47 5.77 10.24 8.44
CA SER A 47 4.77 11.22 8.07
C SER A 47 4.27 10.95 6.65
N LEU A 48 3.13 10.31 6.50
CA LEU A 48 2.25 10.55 5.37
C LEU A 48 1.67 11.96 5.58
N GLN A 49 2.36 12.98 5.11
CA GLN A 49 1.75 14.30 4.96
C GLN A 49 0.86 14.22 3.73
N VAL A 50 -0.38 13.86 3.96
CA VAL A 50 -1.44 14.21 3.00
C VAL A 50 -1.59 15.72 3.14
N ASP A 51 -1.33 16.46 2.08
CA ASP A 51 -1.55 17.90 2.05
C ASP A 51 -3.06 18.15 2.23
N LYS A 52 -3.42 18.53 3.46
CA LYS A 52 -4.81 18.69 3.87
C LYS A 52 -5.59 19.76 3.08
N LYS A 53 -4.88 20.60 2.32
CA LYS A 53 -5.47 21.76 1.62
C LYS A 53 -6.06 21.42 0.26
N ASN A 54 -5.61 20.35 -0.39
CA ASN A 54 -5.96 20.10 -1.81
C ASN A 54 -6.84 18.88 -2.06
N VAL A 55 -7.13 18.07 -1.05
CA VAL A 55 -7.69 16.74 -1.30
C VAL A 55 -9.19 16.66 -1.11
N PHE A 56 -9.78 17.48 -0.21
CA PHE A 56 -11.17 17.31 0.18
C PHE A 56 -11.82 18.66 0.58
N LEU A 57 -12.26 19.43 -0.38
CA LEU A 57 -13.07 20.62 -0.12
C LEU A 57 -14.35 20.23 0.66
N GLY A 58 -14.40 20.62 1.93
CA GLY A 58 -15.58 20.44 2.78
C GLY A 58 -15.63 19.17 3.63
N SER A 59 -14.70 18.23 3.46
CA SER A 59 -14.69 16.97 4.23
C SER A 59 -13.69 17.00 5.39
N THR A 60 -14.00 16.29 6.47
CA THR A 60 -13.07 16.08 7.59
C THR A 60 -12.12 14.94 7.26
N VAL A 61 -10.88 15.27 6.94
CA VAL A 61 -9.84 14.26 6.64
C VAL A 61 -8.97 14.01 7.85
N LYS A 62 -8.87 12.76 8.27
CA LYS A 62 -7.97 12.30 9.34
C LYS A 62 -7.03 11.25 8.79
N SER A 63 -5.74 11.57 8.74
CA SER A 63 -4.70 10.57 8.51
C SER A 63 -4.19 10.10 9.86
N ARG A 64 -4.28 8.81 10.13
CA ARG A 64 -3.79 8.22 11.36
C ARG A 64 -2.69 7.23 11.05
N LYS A 65 -1.63 7.33 11.83
CA LYS A 65 -0.63 6.29 11.95
C LYS A 65 -0.80 5.64 13.31
N LYS A 66 -0.82 4.34 13.29
CA LYS A 66 -0.71 3.54 14.51
C LYS A 66 0.67 2.89 14.53
N ASN A 67 1.12 2.49 15.70
CA ASN A 67 2.40 1.81 15.89
C ASN A 67 2.55 0.65 14.87
N PHE A 68 3.79 0.32 14.51
CA PHE A 68 4.19 -0.84 13.68
C PHE A 68 3.88 -0.78 12.17
N GLY A 69 3.76 0.44 11.61
CA GLY A 69 3.61 0.61 10.18
C GLY A 69 2.19 0.52 9.66
N TYR A 70 1.19 0.37 10.52
CA TYR A 70 -0.21 0.52 10.12
C TYR A 70 -0.52 1.99 9.82
N TYR A 71 -1.23 2.24 8.75
CA TYR A 71 -1.73 3.56 8.36
C TYR A 71 -3.17 3.45 7.87
N GLU A 72 -3.93 4.51 8.08
CA GLU A 72 -5.30 4.62 7.59
C GLU A 72 -5.59 6.05 7.13
N LEU A 73 -6.43 6.20 6.12
CA LEU A 73 -7.06 7.44 5.73
C LEU A 73 -8.54 7.35 6.05
N GLU A 74 -9.02 8.27 6.83
CA GLU A 74 -10.43 8.42 7.20
C GLU A 74 -10.98 9.72 6.65
N VAL A 75 -12.13 9.65 6.00
CA VAL A 75 -12.89 10.81 5.51
C VAL A 75 -14.29 10.70 6.08
N ASP A 76 -14.75 11.75 6.76
CA ASP A 76 -16.08 11.82 7.39
C ASP A 76 -16.39 10.59 8.25
N ASN A 77 -15.43 10.22 9.10
CA ASN A 77 -15.46 9.07 10.00
C ASN A 77 -15.57 7.68 9.30
N LYS A 78 -15.28 7.60 8.00
CA LYS A 78 -15.20 6.33 7.25
C LYS A 78 -13.77 6.08 6.82
N ILE A 79 -13.26 4.88 7.06
CA ILE A 79 -11.96 4.46 6.51
C ILE A 79 -12.10 4.35 4.99
N ILE A 80 -11.29 5.11 4.27
CA ILE A 80 -11.24 5.11 2.81
C ILE A 80 -10.23 4.08 2.32
N TRP A 81 -9.05 4.03 2.94
CA TRP A 81 -8.11 2.94 2.78
C TRP A 81 -7.30 2.77 4.06
N ASP A 82 -6.76 1.61 4.23
CA ASP A 82 -5.77 1.33 5.26
C ASP A 82 -4.68 0.38 4.72
N GLY A 83 -3.61 0.25 5.48
CA GLY A 83 -2.52 -0.63 5.09
C GLY A 83 -1.45 -0.80 6.15
N ILE A 84 -0.47 -1.63 5.81
CA ILE A 84 0.65 -1.96 6.68
C ILE A 84 1.94 -1.86 5.88
N ILE A 85 2.89 -1.08 6.38
CA ILE A 85 4.24 -1.04 5.82
C ILE A 85 4.95 -2.36 6.20
N LEU A 86 5.44 -3.06 5.20
CA LEU A 86 6.19 -4.30 5.35
C LEU A 86 7.70 -4.03 5.44
N ALA A 87 8.18 -3.11 4.63
CA ALA A 87 9.58 -2.68 4.63
C ALA A 87 9.73 -1.25 4.11
N THR A 88 10.81 -0.58 4.51
CA THR A 88 11.17 0.74 4.02
C THR A 88 12.67 0.96 4.04
N LYS A 89 13.20 1.76 3.11
CA LYS A 89 14.56 2.32 3.20
C LYS A 89 14.53 3.62 4.00
N ALA A 90 15.13 3.60 5.17
CA ALA A 90 15.36 4.82 5.93
C ALA A 90 16.42 5.68 5.23
N ASN A 91 16.16 6.99 5.08
CA ASN A 91 17.01 7.94 4.35
C ASN A 91 18.48 7.99 4.81
N LEU A 92 18.77 7.68 6.08
CA LEU A 92 20.12 7.76 6.67
C LEU A 92 21.05 6.59 6.30
N PHE A 93 20.52 5.40 6.04
CA PHE A 93 21.38 4.21 5.90
C PHE A 93 21.19 3.46 4.58
N LYS A 94 20.30 3.89 3.69
CA LYS A 94 19.94 3.19 2.43
C LYS A 94 19.68 1.68 2.60
N LYS A 95 19.46 1.25 3.85
CA LYS A 95 19.24 -0.16 4.19
C LYS A 95 17.75 -0.49 4.12
N PHE A 96 17.43 -1.61 3.52
CA PHE A 96 16.06 -2.13 3.45
C PHE A 96 15.64 -2.71 4.81
N ASN A 97 14.91 -1.93 5.59
CA ASN A 97 14.47 -2.30 6.93
C ASN A 97 13.06 -2.91 6.87
N GLN A 98 12.96 -4.14 7.32
CA GLN A 98 11.70 -4.86 7.39
C GLN A 98 11.02 -4.59 8.74
N THR A 99 9.71 -4.36 8.71
CA THR A 99 8.89 -4.29 9.92
C THR A 99 8.74 -5.69 10.55
N TYR A 100 8.16 -5.77 11.74
CA TYR A 100 7.85 -7.08 12.35
C TYR A 100 6.90 -7.89 11.46
N VAL A 101 5.82 -7.27 10.95
CA VAL A 101 4.86 -7.93 10.06
C VAL A 101 5.54 -8.39 8.78
N GLY A 102 6.37 -7.52 8.18
CA GLY A 102 7.16 -7.88 7.00
C GLY A 102 8.05 -9.10 7.21
N ARG A 103 8.82 -9.12 8.30
CA ARG A 103 9.71 -10.26 8.61
C ARG A 103 8.94 -11.55 8.89
N LYS A 104 7.85 -11.45 9.64
CA LYS A 104 7.15 -12.64 10.12
C LYS A 104 6.25 -13.28 9.05
N TYR A 105 5.57 -12.48 8.23
CA TYR A 105 4.53 -12.98 7.33
C TYR A 105 4.85 -12.79 5.85
N PHE A 106 5.70 -11.82 5.51
CA PHE A 106 6.00 -11.46 4.13
C PHE A 106 7.49 -11.62 3.78
N SER A 107 8.18 -12.52 4.48
CA SER A 107 9.62 -12.72 4.27
C SER A 107 9.96 -13.19 2.86
N ASN A 108 9.10 -14.03 2.25
CA ASN A 108 9.29 -14.51 0.88
C ASN A 108 9.06 -13.36 -0.11
N THR A 109 7.94 -12.64 0.01
CA THR A 109 7.64 -11.44 -0.79
C THR A 109 8.75 -10.40 -0.72
N LEU A 110 9.24 -10.10 0.48
CA LEU A 110 10.31 -9.12 0.66
C LEU A 110 11.66 -9.61 0.13
N SER A 111 11.90 -10.91 0.10
CA SER A 111 13.11 -11.49 -0.50
C SER A 111 13.19 -11.27 -2.00
N LEU A 112 12.07 -11.23 -2.70
CA LEU A 112 11.99 -10.90 -4.12
C LEU A 112 12.43 -9.44 -4.39
N LEU A 113 12.16 -8.54 -3.45
CA LEU A 113 12.31 -7.10 -3.65
C LEU A 113 13.59 -6.49 -3.04
N LYS A 114 14.24 -7.17 -2.10
CA LYS A 114 15.37 -6.61 -1.33
C LYS A 114 16.61 -6.26 -2.16
N SER A 115 16.80 -6.90 -3.30
CA SER A 115 17.95 -6.68 -4.21
C SER A 115 17.80 -5.43 -5.07
N TYR A 116 16.56 -4.96 -5.26
CA TYR A 116 16.27 -3.79 -6.09
C TYR A 116 16.56 -2.50 -5.32
N LYS A 117 17.61 -1.81 -5.75
CA LYS A 117 18.09 -0.58 -5.08
C LYS A 117 17.08 0.55 -5.10
N GLU A 118 16.28 0.61 -6.15
CA GLU A 118 15.22 1.59 -6.39
C GLU A 118 13.99 1.43 -5.47
N VAL A 119 13.79 0.26 -4.86
CA VAL A 119 12.65 0.03 -3.96
C VAL A 119 12.82 0.84 -2.67
N ILE A 120 11.87 1.73 -2.38
CA ILE A 120 11.87 2.59 -1.18
C ILE A 120 10.97 2.02 -0.09
N THR A 121 9.72 1.67 -0.45
CA THR A 121 8.72 1.21 0.49
C THR A 121 7.95 0.04 -0.12
N VAL A 122 7.65 -0.94 0.70
CA VAL A 122 6.75 -2.04 0.38
C VAL A 122 5.65 -2.06 1.44
N SER A 123 4.41 -2.05 1.02
CA SER A 123 3.26 -2.11 1.91
C SER A 123 2.14 -2.95 1.31
N ILE A 124 1.29 -3.51 2.17
CA ILE A 124 0.02 -4.07 1.77
C ILE A 124 -1.06 -3.03 2.04
N ALA A 125 -2.00 -2.87 1.13
CA ALA A 125 -3.07 -1.89 1.25
C ALA A 125 -4.43 -2.50 0.93
N ARG A 126 -5.39 -2.14 1.76
CA ARG A 126 -6.79 -2.49 1.62
C ARG A 126 -7.61 -1.28 1.16
N PHE A 127 -8.47 -1.50 0.21
CA PHE A 127 -9.49 -0.56 -0.22
C PHE A 127 -10.86 -1.17 0.09
N PRO A 128 -11.53 -0.71 1.15
CA PRO A 128 -12.79 -1.30 1.57
C PRO A 128 -13.88 -1.21 0.51
N SER A 129 -14.84 -2.13 0.58
CA SER A 129 -16.05 -2.13 -0.25
C SER A 129 -16.82 -0.83 -0.13
N ASN A 130 -17.49 -0.42 -1.21
CA ASN A 130 -18.36 0.78 -1.26
C ASN A 130 -17.65 2.04 -0.77
N ARG A 131 -16.43 2.29 -1.30
CA ARG A 131 -15.61 3.47 -1.00
C ARG A 131 -15.07 4.13 -2.26
N ILE A 132 -14.80 5.41 -2.12
CA ILE A 132 -14.17 6.23 -3.15
C ILE A 132 -12.89 6.82 -2.56
N ILE A 133 -11.79 6.69 -3.31
CA ILE A 133 -10.56 7.45 -3.09
C ILE A 133 -10.68 8.70 -3.94
N PRO A 134 -10.90 9.88 -3.36
CA PRO A 134 -11.01 11.11 -4.11
C PRO A 134 -9.73 11.40 -4.91
N ILE A 135 -9.88 12.16 -5.98
CA ILE A 135 -8.76 12.59 -6.81
C ILE A 135 -7.80 13.44 -5.96
N HIS A 136 -6.56 13.03 -5.93
CA HIS A 136 -5.49 13.70 -5.18
C HIS A 136 -4.14 13.51 -5.87
N LYS A 137 -3.10 14.14 -5.35
CA LYS A 137 -1.71 14.00 -5.78
C LYS A 137 -0.86 13.56 -4.60
N GLY A 138 0.10 12.68 -4.85
CA GLY A 138 1.15 12.44 -3.89
C GLY A 138 2.08 13.66 -3.75
N ASN A 139 2.82 13.70 -2.67
CA ASN A 139 3.77 14.79 -2.38
C ASN A 139 5.23 14.42 -2.73
N ARG A 140 5.46 13.29 -3.36
CA ARG A 140 6.78 12.78 -3.73
C ARG A 140 6.81 12.34 -5.17
N GLU A 141 7.92 12.59 -5.83
CA GLU A 141 8.21 12.04 -7.17
C GLU A 141 8.61 10.57 -7.06
N LEU A 142 7.63 9.72 -6.87
CA LEU A 142 7.79 8.27 -6.82
C LEU A 142 7.15 7.63 -8.03
N VAL A 143 7.69 6.51 -8.46
CA VAL A 143 6.94 5.55 -9.28
C VAL A 143 6.30 4.57 -8.31
N ARG A 144 4.97 4.55 -8.29
CA ARG A 144 4.19 3.64 -7.45
C ARG A 144 3.68 2.48 -8.28
N ILE A 145 3.95 1.28 -7.81
CA ILE A 145 3.43 0.04 -8.37
C ILE A 145 2.25 -0.40 -7.50
N HIS A 146 1.11 -0.69 -8.14
CA HIS A 146 0.02 -1.44 -7.57
C HIS A 146 0.02 -2.85 -8.15
N TYR A 147 0.05 -3.85 -7.29
CA TYR A 147 0.01 -5.27 -7.65
C TYR A 147 -1.18 -5.94 -6.98
N GLY A 148 -2.08 -6.55 -7.78
CA GLY A 148 -3.30 -7.20 -7.30
C GLY A 148 -3.01 -8.49 -6.54
N ILE A 149 -3.50 -8.60 -5.30
CA ILE A 149 -3.42 -9.81 -4.47
C ILE A 149 -4.78 -10.48 -4.37
N ASP A 150 -5.78 -9.70 -3.96
CA ASP A 150 -7.17 -10.14 -3.80
C ASP A 150 -8.06 -8.99 -4.30
N VAL A 151 -8.40 -9.05 -5.56
CA VAL A 151 -9.17 -8.03 -6.28
C VAL A 151 -10.52 -8.62 -6.63
N PRO A 152 -11.62 -8.05 -6.12
CA PRO A 152 -12.95 -8.53 -6.46
C PRO A 152 -13.33 -8.19 -7.90
N ASP A 153 -14.14 -9.04 -8.49
CA ASP A 153 -14.81 -8.73 -9.76
C ASP A 153 -15.85 -7.63 -9.59
N GLY A 154 -16.09 -6.86 -10.65
CA GLY A 154 -17.17 -5.87 -10.70
C GLY A 154 -16.71 -4.43 -10.93
N ASP A 155 -17.50 -3.48 -10.44
CA ASP A 155 -17.25 -2.05 -10.63
C ASP A 155 -16.20 -1.52 -9.64
N ILE A 156 -14.97 -1.74 -10.01
CA ILE A 156 -13.79 -1.27 -9.27
C ILE A 156 -12.71 -0.80 -10.25
N ALA A 157 -12.22 0.43 -10.06
CA ALA A 157 -11.16 0.96 -10.89
C ALA A 157 -10.37 2.08 -10.19
N PHE A 158 -9.28 2.45 -10.84
CA PHE A 158 -8.38 3.53 -10.43
C PHE A 158 -8.15 4.45 -11.63
N THR A 159 -8.05 5.75 -11.38
CA THR A 159 -7.75 6.70 -12.43
C THR A 159 -6.40 7.36 -12.17
N VAL A 160 -5.65 7.58 -13.24
CA VAL A 160 -4.40 8.37 -13.23
C VAL A 160 -4.45 9.35 -14.40
N LYS A 161 -4.41 10.65 -14.11
CA LYS A 161 -4.57 11.71 -15.12
C LYS A 161 -5.86 11.58 -15.97
N GLY A 162 -6.91 11.07 -15.36
CA GLY A 162 -8.19 10.81 -16.06
C GLY A 162 -8.24 9.50 -16.84
N GLU A 163 -7.15 8.76 -16.96
CA GLU A 163 -7.14 7.44 -17.58
C GLU A 163 -7.51 6.36 -16.57
N GLU A 164 -8.46 5.51 -16.90
CA GLU A 164 -8.86 4.38 -16.07
C GLU A 164 -7.82 3.26 -16.13
N LYS A 165 -7.52 2.70 -14.95
CA LYS A 165 -6.68 1.51 -14.76
C LYS A 165 -7.47 0.52 -13.93
N LYS A 166 -7.46 -0.75 -14.32
CA LYS A 166 -8.09 -1.83 -13.56
C LYS A 166 -7.05 -2.59 -12.76
N TRP A 167 -7.43 -2.98 -11.57
CA TRP A 167 -6.66 -3.97 -10.83
C TRP A 167 -7.07 -5.36 -11.28
N GLU A 168 -6.09 -6.23 -11.39
CA GLU A 168 -6.27 -7.65 -11.69
C GLU A 168 -5.36 -8.46 -10.77
N ASN A 169 -5.81 -9.64 -10.36
CA ASN A 169 -5.01 -10.54 -9.53
C ASN A 169 -3.75 -10.98 -10.28
N GLY A 170 -2.59 -10.86 -9.62
CA GLY A 170 -1.29 -11.21 -10.20
C GLY A 170 -0.75 -10.23 -11.25
N LYS A 171 -1.43 -9.11 -11.49
CA LYS A 171 -1.00 -8.08 -12.45
C LYS A 171 -0.57 -6.80 -11.76
N VAL A 172 0.32 -6.09 -12.43
CA VAL A 172 0.81 -4.78 -12.00
C VAL A 172 0.36 -3.68 -12.94
N PHE A 173 0.14 -2.49 -12.37
CA PHE A 173 0.31 -1.25 -13.09
C PHE A 173 1.14 -0.27 -12.27
N ALA A 174 1.84 0.63 -12.94
CA ALA A 174 2.71 1.61 -12.32
C ALA A 174 2.34 3.02 -12.78
N PHE A 175 2.48 3.98 -11.88
CA PHE A 175 2.23 5.38 -12.19
C PHE A 175 3.13 6.29 -11.37
N ASN A 176 3.27 7.54 -11.83
CA ASN A 176 3.93 8.56 -11.04
C ASN A 176 2.94 9.10 -9.99
N ASP A 177 3.24 8.90 -8.72
CA ASP A 177 2.41 9.30 -7.58
C ASP A 177 2.13 10.83 -7.55
N PHE A 178 2.95 11.62 -8.23
CA PHE A 178 2.77 13.07 -8.36
C PHE A 178 1.64 13.48 -9.32
N TYR A 179 1.13 12.54 -10.13
CA TYR A 179 -0.04 12.78 -10.99
C TYR A 179 -1.35 12.68 -10.19
N GLU A 180 -2.37 13.39 -10.67
CA GLU A 180 -3.73 13.23 -10.14
C GLU A 180 -4.19 11.80 -10.29
N HIS A 181 -4.63 11.21 -9.18
CA HIS A 181 -5.10 9.86 -9.13
C HIS A 181 -6.17 9.68 -8.05
N GLY A 182 -7.01 8.68 -8.24
CA GLY A 182 -8.09 8.32 -7.34
C GLY A 182 -8.74 7.03 -7.78
N GLY A 183 -9.86 6.64 -7.17
CA GLY A 183 -10.51 5.39 -7.57
C GLY A 183 -11.78 5.12 -6.81
N TRP A 184 -12.47 4.07 -7.22
CA TRP A 184 -13.67 3.60 -6.56
C TRP A 184 -13.66 2.08 -6.42
N ASN A 185 -14.35 1.61 -5.40
CA ASN A 185 -14.70 0.22 -5.18
C ASN A 185 -16.18 0.15 -4.85
N ASN A 186 -17.00 -0.05 -5.87
CA ASN A 186 -18.47 -0.19 -5.75
C ASN A 186 -18.88 -1.66 -5.59
N THR A 187 -17.92 -2.56 -5.35
CA THR A 187 -18.21 -3.97 -5.09
C THR A 187 -18.57 -4.20 -3.62
N ASN A 188 -19.02 -5.40 -3.29
CA ASN A 188 -19.34 -5.81 -1.93
C ASN A 188 -18.15 -6.41 -1.17
N SER A 189 -16.95 -6.40 -1.77
CA SER A 189 -15.74 -6.99 -1.19
C SER A 189 -14.60 -5.97 -1.14
N ASP A 190 -13.72 -6.15 -0.18
CA ASP A 190 -12.51 -5.34 -0.07
C ASP A 190 -11.51 -5.74 -1.15
N ARG A 191 -10.74 -4.78 -1.67
CA ARG A 191 -9.61 -5.03 -2.57
C ARG A 191 -8.31 -4.98 -1.78
N ILE A 192 -7.46 -5.97 -2.00
CA ILE A 192 -6.11 -6.05 -1.41
C ILE A 192 -5.05 -5.97 -2.50
N ILE A 193 -4.08 -5.09 -2.31
CA ILE A 193 -2.92 -4.97 -3.19
C ILE A 193 -1.62 -4.88 -2.41
N LEU A 194 -0.53 -5.24 -3.06
CA LEU A 194 0.81 -4.82 -2.66
C LEU A 194 1.11 -3.47 -3.34
N ILE A 195 1.60 -2.53 -2.56
CA ILE A 195 2.13 -1.26 -3.06
C ILE A 195 3.65 -1.30 -2.93
N VAL A 196 4.35 -1.02 -4.04
CA VAL A 196 5.80 -0.86 -4.04
C VAL A 196 6.14 0.53 -4.57
N ASP A 197 6.73 1.35 -3.72
CA ASP A 197 7.21 2.68 -4.10
C ASP A 197 8.68 2.60 -4.52
N LEU A 198 8.96 3.13 -5.69
CA LEU A 198 10.29 3.16 -6.29
C LEU A 198 10.82 4.59 -6.37
N ASP A 199 12.13 4.75 -6.18
CA ASP A 199 12.83 6.01 -6.41
C ASP A 199 12.88 6.31 -7.91
N ARG A 200 12.15 7.35 -8.34
CA ARG A 200 12.09 7.74 -9.74
C ARG A 200 13.45 8.15 -10.29
N LYS A 201 14.28 8.81 -9.48
CA LYS A 201 15.61 9.26 -9.92
C LYS A 201 16.53 8.07 -10.22
N MET A 202 16.47 7.03 -9.40
CA MET A 202 17.25 5.80 -9.63
C MET A 202 16.79 5.09 -10.90
N ILE A 203 15.48 5.07 -11.19
CA ILE A 203 14.95 4.45 -12.42
C ILE A 203 15.43 5.22 -13.66
N LEU A 204 15.36 6.55 -13.64
CA LEU A 204 15.75 7.38 -14.79
C LEU A 204 17.25 7.38 -15.06
N ASN A 205 18.06 7.19 -14.03
CA ASN A 205 19.53 7.17 -14.14
C ASN A 205 20.10 5.79 -14.50
N GLY A 206 19.23 4.80 -14.73
CA GLY A 206 19.65 3.48 -15.22
C GLY A 206 20.47 2.66 -14.22
N VAL A 207 20.27 2.87 -12.92
CA VAL A 207 20.99 2.14 -11.85
C VAL A 207 20.25 0.86 -11.49
#